data_18a0d2cfcc0690db0814aeae54e205cb
#
_entry.id   18a0d2cfcc0690db0814aeae54e205cb
#
_cell.length_a   1.000
_cell.length_b   1.000
_cell.length_c   1.000
_cell.angle_alpha   90.00
_cell.angle_beta   90.00
_cell.angle_gamma   90.00
#
_symmetry.space_group_name_H-M   'P 1'
#
loop_
_entity.id
_entity.type
_entity.pdbx_description
1 polymer ?
#
loop_
_entity_poly.entity_id
_entity_poly.type
_entity_poly.pdbx_seq_one_letter_code
_entity_poly.pdbx_strand_id
1 'polypeptide(L)'
;VYLNGNKSFMTNAVNSKYMLCVARNAADDPSLRENRSKFSMWWVPLRDDEGNLTPGISMEPLEKIGWNMGNTCELHMEDVVLEEKDLVGVEGNGFMQAMVNFEVERLIACAQSLGAAECAFEDATHYATQRVQFGKPIGKNQLIQEHITEMYMKIENMRNWVYKTAWKIDNGEPVQIDSAVAKLYCGRAAFEVCDTALQVMGGIGYTK
;
A
#
# COMPACT_ATOMS: atom_id res chain seq x y z
N VAL A 1 -13.36 12.93 24.55
CA VAL A 1 -14.06 12.80 23.26
C VAL A 1 -14.53 11.36 23.12
N TYR A 2 -15.70 11.14 22.53
CA TYR A 2 -16.19 9.81 22.19
C TYR A 2 -16.05 9.59 20.69
N LEU A 3 -15.39 8.50 20.29
CA LEU A 3 -15.20 8.14 18.89
C LEU A 3 -16.15 7.01 18.51
N ASN A 4 -16.96 7.25 17.48
CA ASN A 4 -17.94 6.30 16.94
C ASN A 4 -17.78 6.15 15.44
N GLY A 5 -17.95 4.94 14.92
CA GLY A 5 -17.95 4.66 13.50
C GLY A 5 -17.20 3.39 13.11
N ASN A 6 -17.10 3.17 11.80
CA ASN A 6 -16.51 1.96 11.24
C ASN A 6 -15.33 2.32 10.33
N LYS A 7 -14.34 1.45 10.29
CA LYS A 7 -13.22 1.50 9.36
C LYS A 7 -13.07 0.15 8.67
N SER A 8 -13.08 0.15 7.34
CA SER A 8 -12.89 -1.07 6.55
C SER A 8 -11.46 -1.17 6.01
N PHE A 9 -11.04 -2.39 5.73
CA PHE A 9 -9.74 -2.71 5.14
C PHE A 9 -8.54 -2.22 5.97
N MET A 10 -8.66 -2.31 7.28
CA MET A 10 -7.60 -1.90 8.20
C MET A 10 -6.47 -2.92 8.22
N THR A 11 -5.39 -2.60 7.52
CA THR A 11 -4.20 -3.45 7.46
C THR A 11 -3.47 -3.44 8.79
N ASN A 12 -3.10 -4.63 9.28
CA ASN A 12 -2.40 -4.89 10.53
C ASN A 12 -3.13 -4.48 11.83
N ALA A 13 -4.32 -3.94 11.79
CA ALA A 13 -5.03 -3.48 12.99
C ALA A 13 -5.21 -4.61 14.02
N VAL A 14 -5.40 -5.85 13.57
CA VAL A 14 -5.53 -7.03 14.46
C VAL A 14 -4.32 -7.20 15.39
N ASN A 15 -3.13 -6.83 14.94
CA ASN A 15 -1.88 -6.97 15.71
C ASN A 15 -1.35 -5.63 16.24
N SER A 16 -1.94 -4.52 15.83
CA SER A 16 -1.48 -3.19 16.21
C SER A 16 -1.98 -2.79 17.59
N LYS A 17 -1.15 -2.07 18.33
CA LYS A 17 -1.52 -1.46 19.61
C LYS A 17 -2.27 -0.15 19.44
N TYR A 18 -1.98 0.58 18.36
CA TYR A 18 -2.56 1.88 18.05
C TYR A 18 -2.93 2.00 16.57
N MET A 19 -3.84 2.92 16.26
CA MET A 19 -4.08 3.38 14.89
C MET A 19 -4.14 4.90 14.82
N LEU A 20 -3.78 5.45 13.66
CA LEU A 20 -4.12 6.81 13.29
C LEU A 20 -5.51 6.83 12.67
N CYS A 21 -6.41 7.59 13.26
CA CYS A 21 -7.80 7.70 12.82
C CYS A 21 -8.16 9.14 12.46
N VAL A 22 -8.57 9.35 11.21
CA VAL A 22 -9.21 10.61 10.81
C VAL A 22 -10.71 10.47 11.05
N ALA A 23 -11.24 11.36 11.88
CA ALA A 23 -12.66 11.38 12.23
C ALA A 23 -13.24 12.78 12.07
N ARG A 24 -14.54 12.83 11.75
CA ARG A 24 -15.27 14.10 11.65
C ARG A 24 -15.69 14.56 13.05
N ASN A 25 -15.58 15.87 13.32
CA ASN A 25 -16.09 16.46 14.55
C ASN A 25 -17.63 16.45 14.57
N ALA A 26 -18.22 15.98 15.68
CA ALA A 26 -19.67 15.75 15.77
C ALA A 26 -20.54 17.02 15.68
N ALA A 27 -19.97 18.18 16.02
CA ALA A 27 -20.66 19.47 15.93
C ALA A 27 -20.92 19.95 14.50
N ASP A 28 -20.42 19.23 13.52
CA ASP A 28 -20.46 19.63 12.13
C ASP A 28 -21.69 19.12 11.39
N ASP A 29 -22.29 19.98 10.57
CA ASP A 29 -23.40 19.61 9.69
C ASP A 29 -22.93 18.64 8.60
N PRO A 30 -23.47 17.41 8.54
CA PRO A 30 -23.07 16.43 7.53
C PRO A 30 -23.36 16.86 6.09
N SER A 31 -24.25 17.83 5.87
CA SER A 31 -24.60 18.32 4.53
C SER A 31 -23.51 19.18 3.89
N LEU A 32 -22.60 19.72 4.71
CA LEU A 32 -21.50 20.59 4.24
C LEU A 32 -20.27 19.76 3.85
N ARG A 33 -20.30 19.12 2.68
CA ARG A 33 -19.24 18.23 2.17
C ARG A 33 -17.88 18.94 1.92
N GLU A 34 -17.86 20.26 1.83
CA GLU A 34 -16.68 21.00 1.37
C GLU A 34 -15.75 21.50 2.48
N ASN A 35 -16.13 21.40 3.73
CA ASN A 35 -15.33 21.98 4.81
C ASN A 35 -14.30 20.97 5.35
N ARG A 36 -13.08 21.05 4.84
CA ARG A 36 -11.95 20.18 5.22
C ARG A 36 -11.47 20.39 6.65
N SER A 37 -11.81 21.55 7.28
CA SER A 37 -11.46 21.87 8.67
C SER A 37 -12.28 21.11 9.72
N LYS A 38 -13.17 20.22 9.28
CA LYS A 38 -14.06 19.45 10.15
C LYS A 38 -13.55 18.05 10.52
N PHE A 39 -12.34 17.71 10.10
CA PHE A 39 -11.73 16.43 10.41
C PHE A 39 -10.54 16.61 11.33
N SER A 40 -10.48 15.81 12.37
CA SER A 40 -9.33 15.73 13.27
C SER A 40 -8.68 14.36 13.15
N MET A 41 -7.38 14.30 13.43
CA MET A 41 -6.61 13.08 13.43
C MET A 41 -6.35 12.66 14.87
N TRP A 42 -6.58 11.39 15.17
CA TRP A 42 -6.51 10.83 16.51
C TRP A 42 -5.57 9.63 16.56
N TRP A 43 -4.78 9.56 17.63
CA TRP A 43 -3.99 8.39 17.98
C TRP A 43 -4.84 7.49 18.87
N VAL A 44 -5.49 6.48 18.27
CA VAL A 44 -6.47 5.65 18.95
C VAL A 44 -5.79 4.40 19.50
N PRO A 45 -5.82 4.15 20.82
CA PRO A 45 -5.37 2.89 21.37
C PRO A 45 -6.34 1.77 20.98
N LEU A 46 -5.83 0.74 20.31
CA LEU A 46 -6.58 -0.44 19.94
C LEU A 46 -6.54 -1.52 21.01
N ARG A 47 -5.45 -1.53 21.79
CA ARG A 47 -5.23 -2.52 22.85
C ARG A 47 -4.54 -1.90 24.06
N ASP A 48 -4.85 -2.48 25.23
CA ASP A 48 -4.10 -2.22 26.48
C ASP A 48 -2.73 -2.90 26.49
N ASP A 49 -2.01 -2.79 27.61
CA ASP A 49 -0.69 -3.39 27.80
C ASP A 49 -0.74 -4.92 27.91
N GLU A 50 -1.87 -5.48 28.32
CA GLU A 50 -2.16 -6.91 28.41
C GLU A 50 -2.57 -7.50 27.06
N GLY A 51 -2.84 -6.68 26.04
CA GLY A 51 -3.23 -7.08 24.69
C GLY A 51 -4.75 -7.20 24.49
N ASN A 52 -5.56 -6.86 25.49
CA ASN A 52 -7.03 -6.84 25.34
C ASN A 52 -7.46 -5.65 24.48
N LEU A 53 -8.55 -5.83 23.73
CA LEU A 53 -9.12 -4.73 22.95
C LEU A 53 -9.61 -3.60 23.87
N THR A 54 -9.35 -2.37 23.45
CA THR A 54 -9.89 -1.18 24.11
C THR A 54 -11.42 -1.26 24.15
N PRO A 55 -12.05 -0.93 25.30
CA PRO A 55 -13.51 -0.93 25.40
C PRO A 55 -14.17 -0.13 24.28
N GLY A 56 -15.20 -0.70 23.66
CA GLY A 56 -15.90 -0.12 22.53
C GLY A 56 -15.27 -0.45 21.17
N ILE A 57 -14.16 -1.19 21.11
CA ILE A 57 -13.56 -1.65 19.84
C ILE A 57 -13.87 -3.13 19.60
N SER A 58 -14.33 -3.44 18.40
CA SER A 58 -14.37 -4.82 17.87
C SER A 58 -13.75 -4.88 16.49
N MET A 59 -13.21 -6.05 16.14
CA MET A 59 -12.51 -6.28 14.87
C MET A 59 -12.95 -7.59 14.25
N GLU A 60 -13.27 -7.55 12.95
CA GLU A 60 -13.62 -8.73 12.16
C GLU A 60 -12.56 -8.94 11.06
N PRO A 61 -11.71 -9.97 11.18
CA PRO A 61 -10.72 -10.29 10.14
C PRO A 61 -11.38 -10.62 8.81
N LEU A 62 -10.79 -10.11 7.71
CA LEU A 62 -11.24 -10.35 6.35
C LEU A 62 -10.40 -11.44 5.69
N GLU A 63 -11.05 -12.40 5.02
CA GLU A 63 -10.37 -13.33 4.13
C GLU A 63 -9.96 -12.63 2.84
N LYS A 64 -8.73 -12.88 2.37
CA LYS A 64 -8.15 -12.23 1.19
C LYS A 64 -7.65 -13.26 0.19
N ILE A 65 -7.75 -12.92 -1.09
CA ILE A 65 -7.21 -13.77 -2.16
C ILE A 65 -5.67 -13.71 -2.29
N GLY A 66 -5.05 -12.71 -1.67
CA GLY A 66 -3.59 -12.52 -1.71
C GLY A 66 -3.06 -11.81 -0.49
N TRP A 67 -1.75 -11.63 -0.45
CA TRP A 67 -1.01 -11.06 0.68
C TRP A 67 -1.33 -11.72 2.02
N ASN A 68 -1.21 -13.03 2.05
CA ASN A 68 -1.59 -13.84 3.20
C ASN A 68 -0.70 -13.63 4.45
N MET A 69 0.44 -12.98 4.29
CA MET A 69 1.37 -12.64 5.39
C MET A 69 0.87 -11.51 6.29
N GLY A 70 -0.01 -10.63 5.78
CA GLY A 70 -0.63 -9.57 6.54
C GLY A 70 -2.08 -9.88 6.88
N ASN A 71 -2.59 -9.33 7.97
CA ASN A 71 -4.01 -9.35 8.25
C ASN A 71 -4.67 -8.03 7.81
N THR A 72 -5.95 -8.11 7.54
CA THR A 72 -6.81 -6.97 7.25
C THR A 72 -8.14 -7.22 7.93
N CYS A 73 -8.74 -6.22 8.52
CA CYS A 73 -10.01 -6.38 9.22
C CYS A 73 -10.96 -5.21 8.95
N GLU A 74 -12.22 -5.41 9.27
CA GLU A 74 -13.16 -4.36 9.60
C GLU A 74 -13.03 -4.04 11.07
N LEU A 75 -13.12 -2.76 11.41
CA LEU A 75 -12.99 -2.26 12.76
C LEU A 75 -14.21 -1.40 13.09
N HIS A 76 -14.86 -1.72 14.19
CA HIS A 76 -16.03 -1.01 14.71
C HIS A 76 -15.67 -0.32 16.01
N MET A 77 -16.16 0.91 16.16
CA MET A 77 -15.93 1.74 17.34
C MET A 77 -17.28 2.24 17.86
N GLU A 78 -17.55 1.98 19.14
CA GLU A 78 -18.74 2.42 19.84
C GLU A 78 -18.31 3.05 21.16
N ASP A 79 -18.52 4.37 21.27
CA ASP A 79 -18.20 5.19 22.44
C ASP A 79 -16.74 5.01 22.95
N VAL A 80 -15.79 4.85 22.03
CA VAL A 80 -14.37 4.75 22.38
C VAL A 80 -13.92 6.09 22.97
N VAL A 81 -13.44 6.07 24.21
CA VAL A 81 -13.03 7.27 24.94
C VAL A 81 -11.61 7.69 24.54
N LEU A 82 -11.47 8.92 24.08
CA LEU A 82 -10.20 9.56 23.78
C LEU A 82 -10.00 10.80 24.63
N GLU A 83 -8.77 11.07 25.01
CA GLU A 83 -8.34 12.26 25.74
C GLU A 83 -7.78 13.32 24.78
N GLU A 84 -7.60 14.55 25.27
CA GLU A 84 -7.00 15.62 24.47
C GLU A 84 -5.57 15.30 24.00
N LYS A 85 -4.79 14.55 24.80
CA LYS A 85 -3.44 14.08 24.46
C LYS A 85 -3.40 13.13 23.25
N ASP A 86 -4.53 12.51 22.91
CA ASP A 86 -4.66 11.58 21.78
C ASP A 86 -4.91 12.32 20.46
N LEU A 87 -5.14 13.64 20.50
CA LEU A 87 -5.24 14.48 19.30
C LEU A 87 -3.87 14.61 18.63
N VAL A 88 -3.78 14.29 17.35
CA VAL A 88 -2.56 14.42 16.55
C VAL A 88 -2.58 15.75 15.80
N GLY A 89 -1.64 16.64 16.16
CA GLY A 89 -1.51 17.95 15.52
C GLY A 89 -2.57 18.94 16.00
N VAL A 90 -3.29 19.55 15.07
CA VAL A 90 -4.27 20.59 15.35
C VAL A 90 -5.67 20.10 15.03
N GLU A 91 -6.62 20.38 15.94
CA GLU A 91 -8.03 20.09 15.73
C GLU A 91 -8.54 20.72 14.42
N GLY A 92 -9.34 19.97 13.68
CA GLY A 92 -9.87 20.39 12.40
C GLY A 92 -8.89 20.30 11.21
N ASN A 93 -7.62 19.94 11.42
CA ASN A 93 -6.62 19.84 10.34
C ASN A 93 -6.31 18.39 9.90
N GLY A 94 -7.02 17.40 10.42
CA GLY A 94 -6.75 15.98 10.19
C GLY A 94 -6.78 15.56 8.72
N PHE A 95 -7.64 16.18 7.91
CA PHE A 95 -7.67 15.90 6.47
C PHE A 95 -6.38 16.31 5.76
N MET A 96 -5.87 17.50 6.06
CA MET A 96 -4.63 18.00 5.44
C MET A 96 -3.42 17.17 5.89
N GLN A 97 -3.38 16.79 7.16
CA GLN A 97 -2.33 15.89 7.70
C GLN A 97 -2.33 14.54 6.96
N ALA A 98 -3.52 13.96 6.72
CA ALA A 98 -3.64 12.73 5.94
C ALA A 98 -3.16 12.89 4.49
N MET A 99 -3.47 14.02 3.84
CA MET A 99 -3.05 14.27 2.45
C MET A 99 -1.53 14.33 2.31
N VAL A 100 -0.84 14.99 3.24
CA VAL A 100 0.63 15.05 3.26
C VAL A 100 1.22 13.64 3.45
N ASN A 101 0.67 12.86 4.36
CA ASN A 101 1.13 11.49 4.59
C ASN A 101 0.95 10.59 3.36
N PHE A 102 -0.15 10.74 2.63
CA PHE A 102 -0.41 9.96 1.42
C PHE A 102 0.61 10.17 0.30
N GLU A 103 1.30 11.30 0.25
CA GLU A 103 2.37 11.52 -0.74
C GLU A 103 3.54 10.56 -0.51
N VAL A 104 3.94 10.39 0.74
CA VAL A 104 5.01 9.46 1.14
C VAL A 104 4.53 8.00 1.03
N GLU A 105 3.32 7.69 1.48
CA GLU A 105 2.75 6.33 1.39
C GLU A 105 2.65 5.84 -0.06
N ARG A 106 2.28 6.72 -1.00
CA ARG A 106 2.27 6.38 -2.42
C ARG A 106 3.66 5.99 -2.92
N LEU A 107 4.71 6.71 -2.49
CA LEU A 107 6.08 6.37 -2.87
C LEU A 107 6.51 5.03 -2.28
N ILE A 108 6.18 4.75 -1.02
CA ILE A 108 6.46 3.46 -0.37
C ILE A 108 5.78 2.32 -1.14
N ALA A 109 4.51 2.48 -1.52
CA ALA A 109 3.80 1.49 -2.33
C ALA A 109 4.45 1.28 -3.72
N CYS A 110 5.00 2.34 -4.33
CA CYS A 110 5.75 2.22 -5.58
C CYS A 110 7.04 1.43 -5.39
N ALA A 111 7.79 1.68 -4.32
CA ALA A 111 9.02 0.97 -4.01
C ALA A 111 8.77 -0.53 -3.76
N GLN A 112 7.71 -0.86 -3.02
CA GLN A 112 7.28 -2.26 -2.83
C GLN A 112 6.91 -2.93 -4.16
N SER A 113 6.18 -2.23 -5.02
CA SER A 113 5.80 -2.74 -6.34
C SER A 113 7.03 -2.95 -7.24
N LEU A 114 8.00 -2.05 -7.18
CA LEU A 114 9.27 -2.18 -7.90
C LEU A 114 10.04 -3.42 -7.43
N GLY A 115 10.21 -3.60 -6.11
CA GLY A 115 10.92 -4.75 -5.56
C GLY A 115 10.26 -6.09 -5.92
N ALA A 116 8.93 -6.15 -5.93
CA ALA A 116 8.19 -7.35 -6.38
C ALA A 116 8.43 -7.63 -7.88
N ALA A 117 8.43 -6.59 -8.72
CA ALA A 117 8.69 -6.72 -10.15
C ALA A 117 10.13 -7.16 -10.44
N GLU A 118 11.11 -6.61 -9.71
CA GLU A 118 12.52 -7.00 -9.82
C GLU A 118 12.72 -8.48 -9.46
N CYS A 119 12.15 -8.93 -8.34
CA CYS A 119 12.22 -10.32 -7.92
C CYS A 119 11.61 -11.26 -8.97
N ALA A 120 10.42 -10.96 -9.47
CA ALA A 120 9.76 -11.77 -10.50
C ALA A 120 10.57 -11.81 -11.81
N PHE A 121 11.18 -10.70 -12.19
CA PHE A 121 12.05 -10.61 -13.36
C PHE A 121 13.32 -11.46 -13.21
N GLU A 122 13.98 -11.39 -12.06
CA GLU A 122 15.18 -12.17 -11.75
C GLU A 122 14.87 -13.67 -11.80
N ASP A 123 13.80 -14.11 -11.16
CA ASP A 123 13.36 -15.51 -11.16
C ASP A 123 13.06 -16.01 -12.58
N ALA A 124 12.28 -15.26 -13.35
CA ALA A 124 11.93 -15.63 -14.72
C ALA A 124 13.16 -15.67 -15.65
N THR A 125 14.06 -14.71 -15.51
CA THR A 125 15.30 -14.64 -16.30
C THR A 125 16.23 -15.80 -15.95
N HIS A 126 16.40 -16.08 -14.66
CA HIS A 126 17.19 -17.23 -14.20
C HIS A 126 16.60 -18.54 -14.74
N TYR A 127 15.29 -18.74 -14.60
CA TYR A 127 14.61 -19.93 -15.17
C TYR A 127 14.82 -20.05 -16.68
N ALA A 128 14.71 -18.95 -17.42
CA ALA A 128 14.89 -18.94 -18.88
C ALA A 128 16.30 -19.36 -19.33
N THR A 129 17.31 -19.15 -18.49
CA THR A 129 18.69 -19.60 -18.78
C THR A 129 18.91 -21.08 -18.52
N GLN A 130 18.13 -21.70 -17.64
CA GLN A 130 18.31 -23.09 -17.20
C GLN A 130 17.35 -24.06 -17.87
N ARG A 131 16.09 -23.64 -18.09
CA ARG A 131 15.07 -24.50 -18.67
C ARG A 131 15.37 -24.82 -20.14
N VAL A 132 15.58 -26.09 -20.45
CA VAL A 132 15.82 -26.58 -21.81
C VAL A 132 14.52 -27.13 -22.40
N GLN A 133 14.14 -26.62 -23.58
CA GLN A 133 13.11 -27.15 -24.46
C GLN A 133 13.57 -27.01 -25.91
N PHE A 134 13.13 -27.94 -26.77
CA PHE A 134 13.54 -27.97 -28.19
C PHE A 134 15.07 -27.94 -28.38
N GLY A 135 15.79 -28.63 -27.47
CA GLY A 135 17.25 -28.80 -27.55
C GLY A 135 18.10 -27.59 -27.11
N LYS A 136 17.49 -26.53 -26.56
CA LYS A 136 18.23 -25.33 -26.12
C LYS A 136 17.53 -24.67 -24.92
N PRO A 137 18.26 -23.84 -24.12
CA PRO A 137 17.62 -22.99 -23.12
C PRO A 137 16.53 -22.12 -23.75
N ILE A 138 15.38 -22.00 -23.08
CA ILE A 138 14.23 -21.24 -23.60
C ILE A 138 14.56 -19.75 -23.82
N GLY A 139 15.46 -19.17 -23.05
CA GLY A 139 15.96 -17.78 -23.23
C GLY A 139 16.65 -17.50 -24.57
N LYS A 140 16.93 -18.56 -25.36
CA LYS A 140 17.40 -18.40 -26.75
C LYS A 140 16.30 -18.26 -27.79
N ASN A 141 15.02 -18.30 -27.36
CA ASN A 141 13.88 -18.05 -28.25
C ASN A 141 13.51 -16.58 -28.26
N GLN A 142 13.29 -16.01 -29.43
CA GLN A 142 13.06 -14.56 -29.60
C GLN A 142 11.83 -14.05 -28.79
N LEU A 143 10.74 -14.80 -28.73
CA LEU A 143 9.57 -14.40 -27.93
C LEU A 143 9.87 -14.32 -26.42
N ILE A 144 10.75 -15.20 -25.92
CA ILE A 144 11.20 -15.11 -24.51
C ILE A 144 12.10 -13.89 -24.31
N GLN A 145 12.98 -13.59 -25.26
CA GLN A 145 13.82 -12.41 -25.22
C GLN A 145 13.01 -11.11 -25.26
N GLU A 146 11.94 -11.08 -26.07
CA GLU A 146 10.99 -9.98 -26.12
C GLU A 146 10.34 -9.77 -24.73
N HIS A 147 9.77 -10.80 -24.13
CA HIS A 147 9.20 -10.74 -22.77
C HIS A 147 10.20 -10.21 -21.74
N ILE A 148 11.43 -10.71 -21.73
CA ILE A 148 12.48 -10.25 -20.82
C ILE A 148 12.79 -8.76 -21.05
N THR A 149 12.88 -8.34 -22.31
CA THR A 149 13.16 -6.93 -22.66
C THR A 149 12.02 -6.01 -22.21
N GLU A 150 10.78 -6.40 -22.43
CA GLU A 150 9.60 -5.61 -22.00
C GLU A 150 9.52 -5.49 -20.49
N MET A 151 9.76 -6.59 -19.76
CA MET A 151 9.81 -6.56 -18.29
C MET A 151 10.90 -5.59 -17.80
N TYR A 152 12.11 -5.68 -18.37
CA TYR A 152 13.22 -4.81 -18.00
C TYR A 152 12.92 -3.33 -18.26
N MET A 153 12.37 -2.99 -19.42
CA MET A 153 11.98 -1.60 -19.73
C MET A 153 10.96 -1.04 -18.71
N LYS A 154 9.99 -1.86 -18.30
CA LYS A 154 8.98 -1.45 -17.29
C LYS A 154 9.63 -1.22 -15.94
N ILE A 155 10.54 -2.10 -15.51
CA ILE A 155 11.27 -1.99 -14.24
C ILE A 155 12.12 -0.71 -14.22
N GLU A 156 12.88 -0.42 -15.31
CA GLU A 156 13.67 0.81 -15.39
C GLU A 156 12.80 2.08 -15.30
N ASN A 157 11.66 2.08 -15.96
CA ASN A 157 10.74 3.20 -15.85
C ASN A 157 10.13 3.32 -14.44
N MET A 158 9.80 2.20 -13.77
CA MET A 158 9.36 2.21 -12.38
C MET A 158 10.46 2.77 -11.47
N ARG A 159 11.70 2.32 -11.65
CA ARG A 159 12.88 2.78 -10.90
C ARG A 159 13.08 4.29 -11.06
N ASN A 160 12.98 4.80 -12.27
CA ASN A 160 13.07 6.24 -12.55
C ASN A 160 12.01 7.04 -11.81
N TRP A 161 10.76 6.59 -11.78
CA TRP A 161 9.68 7.26 -11.04
C TRP A 161 9.90 7.23 -9.54
N VAL A 162 10.31 6.09 -8.98
CA VAL A 162 10.57 5.93 -7.55
C VAL A 162 11.71 6.86 -7.12
N TYR A 163 12.85 6.78 -7.77
CA TYR A 163 14.02 7.57 -7.38
C TYR A 163 13.83 9.07 -7.64
N LYS A 164 13.21 9.46 -8.76
CA LYS A 164 12.89 10.87 -9.02
C LYS A 164 11.99 11.44 -7.94
N THR A 165 10.94 10.71 -7.53
CA THR A 165 10.00 11.19 -6.52
C THR A 165 10.66 11.25 -5.14
N ALA A 166 11.47 10.24 -4.79
CA ALA A 166 12.25 10.24 -3.55
C ALA A 166 13.21 11.42 -3.48
N TRP A 167 13.95 11.66 -4.55
CA TRP A 167 14.89 12.77 -4.63
C TRP A 167 14.20 14.13 -4.45
N LYS A 168 13.03 14.31 -5.03
CA LYS A 168 12.23 15.53 -4.84
C LYS A 168 11.80 15.73 -3.38
N ILE A 169 11.36 14.65 -2.72
CA ILE A 169 11.01 14.67 -1.28
C ILE A 169 12.21 15.12 -0.45
N ASP A 170 13.38 14.52 -0.69
CA ASP A 170 14.61 14.83 0.04
C ASP A 170 15.07 16.31 -0.15
N ASN A 171 14.72 16.91 -1.28
CA ASN A 171 15.02 18.30 -1.59
C ASN A 171 13.88 19.28 -1.22
N GLY A 172 12.81 18.81 -0.58
CA GLY A 172 11.69 19.65 -0.17
C GLY A 172 10.83 20.17 -1.33
N GLU A 173 10.91 19.54 -2.51
CA GLU A 173 10.08 19.88 -3.66
C GLU A 173 8.68 19.31 -3.55
N PRO A 174 7.64 19.96 -4.12
CA PRO A 174 6.28 19.41 -4.14
C PRO A 174 6.20 18.16 -4.99
N VAL A 175 5.62 17.08 -4.43
CA VAL A 175 5.55 15.75 -5.07
C VAL A 175 4.14 15.21 -5.29
N GLN A 176 3.12 16.01 -5.06
CA GLN A 176 1.72 15.58 -5.18
C GLN A 176 1.42 14.94 -6.53
N ILE A 177 1.88 15.56 -7.62
CA ILE A 177 1.67 15.02 -8.98
C ILE A 177 2.59 13.84 -9.24
N ASP A 178 3.89 13.96 -8.92
CA ASP A 178 4.87 12.89 -9.17
C ASP A 178 4.50 11.61 -8.42
N SER A 179 4.10 11.71 -7.14
CA SER A 179 3.68 10.55 -6.33
C SER A 179 2.41 9.89 -6.88
N ALA A 180 1.46 10.67 -7.38
CA ALA A 180 0.23 10.12 -7.98
C ALA A 180 0.51 9.41 -9.32
N VAL A 181 1.33 10.01 -10.19
CA VAL A 181 1.74 9.41 -11.47
C VAL A 181 2.57 8.16 -11.23
N ALA A 182 3.56 8.22 -10.34
CA ALA A 182 4.38 7.07 -9.96
C ALA A 182 3.52 5.91 -9.46
N LYS A 183 2.57 6.18 -8.54
CA LYS A 183 1.67 5.14 -7.99
C LYS A 183 0.84 4.47 -9.08
N LEU A 184 0.27 5.25 -10.00
CA LEU A 184 -0.52 4.70 -11.10
C LEU A 184 0.33 3.85 -12.04
N TYR A 185 1.50 4.35 -12.44
CA TYR A 185 2.39 3.65 -13.35
C TYR A 185 2.97 2.38 -12.71
N CYS A 186 3.59 2.49 -11.52
CA CYS A 186 4.24 1.37 -10.85
C CYS A 186 3.27 0.23 -10.53
N GLY A 187 2.04 0.56 -10.09
CA GLY A 187 1.05 -0.48 -9.80
C GLY A 187 0.61 -1.27 -11.03
N ARG A 188 0.50 -0.63 -12.20
CA ARG A 188 0.18 -1.31 -13.47
C ARG A 188 1.38 -2.10 -13.99
N ALA A 189 2.53 -1.45 -14.06
CA ALA A 189 3.75 -2.06 -14.59
C ALA A 189 4.20 -3.28 -13.79
N ALA A 190 4.11 -3.23 -12.45
CA ALA A 190 4.43 -4.37 -11.60
C ALA A 190 3.53 -5.58 -11.88
N PHE A 191 2.22 -5.36 -12.01
CA PHE A 191 1.29 -6.42 -12.39
C PHE A 191 1.68 -7.07 -13.72
N GLU A 192 1.93 -6.24 -14.75
CA GLU A 192 2.31 -6.72 -16.08
C GLU A 192 3.64 -7.47 -16.07
N VAL A 193 4.63 -7.01 -15.28
CA VAL A 193 5.91 -7.72 -15.12
C VAL A 193 5.71 -9.08 -14.45
N CYS A 194 4.98 -9.13 -13.35
CA CYS A 194 4.71 -10.39 -12.63
C CYS A 194 3.94 -11.39 -13.52
N ASP A 195 2.91 -10.93 -14.24
CA ASP A 195 2.13 -11.77 -15.16
C ASP A 195 3.01 -12.32 -16.29
N THR A 196 3.84 -11.45 -16.90
CA THR A 196 4.80 -11.85 -17.94
C THR A 196 5.84 -12.84 -17.39
N ALA A 197 6.33 -12.65 -16.17
CA ALA A 197 7.26 -13.57 -15.52
C ALA A 197 6.63 -14.97 -15.34
N LEU A 198 5.39 -15.05 -14.88
CA LEU A 198 4.64 -16.32 -14.81
C LEU A 198 4.49 -16.97 -16.19
N GLN A 199 4.24 -16.16 -17.24
CA GLN A 199 4.15 -16.67 -18.61
C GLN A 199 5.49 -17.25 -19.10
N VAL A 200 6.62 -16.62 -18.81
CA VAL A 200 7.97 -17.12 -19.13
C VAL A 200 8.24 -18.45 -18.42
N MET A 201 7.81 -18.60 -17.18
CA MET A 201 7.96 -19.83 -16.39
C MET A 201 7.01 -20.94 -16.84
N GLY A 202 5.95 -20.60 -17.57
CA GLY A 202 4.96 -21.58 -18.07
C GLY A 202 4.24 -22.32 -16.96
N GLY A 203 4.03 -23.63 -17.09
CA GLY A 203 3.25 -24.41 -16.13
C GLY A 203 3.76 -24.35 -14.68
N ILE A 204 5.06 -24.18 -14.46
CA ILE A 204 5.61 -24.05 -13.10
C ILE A 204 5.23 -22.71 -12.45
N GLY A 205 5.05 -21.65 -13.23
CA GLY A 205 4.59 -20.36 -12.73
C GLY A 205 3.16 -20.39 -12.16
N TYR A 206 2.38 -21.42 -12.51
CA TYR A 206 1.01 -21.62 -12.00
C TYR A 206 0.96 -22.49 -10.71
N THR A 207 2.09 -23.06 -10.28
CA THR A 207 2.16 -23.93 -9.09
C THR A 207 2.57 -23.13 -7.85
N LYS A 208 2.29 -23.72 -6.66
CA LYS A 208 2.73 -23.15 -5.37
C LYS A 208 4.17 -23.56 -5.06
#